data_12c25bac481f3a05214815efecf0c1b7
#
_entry.id   12c25bac481f3a05214815efecf0c1b7
#
_cell.length_a   1.000
_cell.length_b   1.000
_cell.length_c   1.000
_cell.angle_alpha   90.00
_cell.angle_beta   90.00
_cell.angle_gamma   90.00
#
_symmetry.space_group_name_H-M   'P 1'
#
loop_
_entity.id
_entity.type
_entity.pdbx_description
1 polymer ?
#
loop_
_entity_poly.entity_id
_entity_poly.type
_entity_poly.pdbx_seq_one_letter_code
_entity_poly.pdbx_strand_id
1 'polypeptide(L)'
;MAGQVTGLEAVMKALTDGVALDRVLVDRAHDTSELRALCEAADVPLEEGSTNDLWRMSADGAQVALALTGRPQHETLDDVMKAGGCIWFFDGVEYSTNLGFAIRTAEVSGADAVVLNVSKTHEERRTIRRASMRADRFIPVIYTTTEAILASAKEHGIQLVVAEDVGEKGPWDADLTGNVLLVVGAERNGVSAPVLEAASEVVRLPMDGFVPSYNLQVAVSVLAVEALRQRLNRRK
;
A
#
# COMPACT_ATOMS: atom_id res chain seq x y z
N MET A 1 -6.70 -12.05 -7.71
CA MET A 1 -7.27 -10.79 -7.18
C MET A 1 -7.29 -10.90 -5.67
N ALA A 2 -6.89 -9.85 -4.98
CA ALA A 2 -7.03 -9.79 -3.53
C ALA A 2 -8.51 -9.95 -3.13
N GLY A 3 -8.77 -10.74 -2.12
CA GLY A 3 -10.11 -11.04 -1.65
C GLY A 3 -10.20 -11.12 -0.13
N GLN A 4 -11.42 -11.16 0.38
CA GLN A 4 -11.69 -11.36 1.80
C GLN A 4 -12.60 -12.58 1.98
N VAL A 5 -12.34 -13.35 3.03
CA VAL A 5 -13.25 -14.34 3.57
C VAL A 5 -13.71 -13.82 4.94
N THR A 6 -14.99 -13.56 5.11
CA THR A 6 -15.56 -12.88 6.27
C THR A 6 -16.39 -13.82 7.14
N GLY A 7 -16.26 -13.69 8.47
CA GLY A 7 -16.95 -14.52 9.45
C GLY A 7 -16.16 -15.73 9.93
N LEU A 8 -16.35 -16.06 11.21
CA LEU A 8 -15.58 -17.10 11.90
C LEU A 8 -15.68 -18.47 11.19
N GLU A 9 -16.90 -18.93 10.95
CA GLU A 9 -17.16 -20.24 10.31
C GLU A 9 -16.60 -20.32 8.88
N ALA A 10 -16.74 -19.23 8.11
CA ALA A 10 -16.25 -19.18 6.73
C ALA A 10 -14.72 -19.21 6.67
N VAL A 11 -14.03 -18.51 7.58
CA VAL A 11 -12.56 -18.53 7.68
C VAL A 11 -12.06 -19.91 8.11
N MET A 12 -12.67 -20.53 9.12
CA MET A 12 -12.35 -21.89 9.55
C MET A 12 -12.53 -22.90 8.43
N LYS A 13 -13.65 -22.80 7.71
CA LYS A 13 -13.91 -23.65 6.54
C LYS A 13 -12.86 -23.45 5.45
N ALA A 14 -12.48 -22.22 5.12
CA ALA A 14 -11.46 -21.93 4.12
C ALA A 14 -10.11 -22.58 4.49
N LEU A 15 -9.68 -22.50 5.76
CA LEU A 15 -8.48 -23.17 6.25
C LEU A 15 -8.57 -24.68 6.11
N THR A 16 -9.70 -25.27 6.51
CA THR A 16 -9.93 -26.73 6.43
C THR A 16 -9.96 -27.23 4.98
N ASP A 17 -10.52 -26.43 4.07
CA ASP A 17 -10.58 -26.74 2.64
C ASP A 17 -9.22 -26.48 1.93
N GLY A 18 -8.18 -26.02 2.64
CA GLY A 18 -6.85 -25.76 2.09
C GLY A 18 -6.77 -24.52 1.19
N VAL A 19 -7.68 -23.54 1.38
CA VAL A 19 -7.60 -22.26 0.67
C VAL A 19 -6.37 -21.49 1.14
N ALA A 20 -5.56 -21.01 0.20
CA ALA A 20 -4.40 -20.19 0.51
C ALA A 20 -4.86 -18.84 1.09
N LEU A 21 -4.59 -18.62 2.37
CA LEU A 21 -4.86 -17.37 3.08
C LEU A 21 -3.53 -16.68 3.37
N ASP A 22 -3.48 -15.37 3.11
CA ASP A 22 -2.29 -14.56 3.36
C ASP A 22 -2.20 -14.13 4.83
N ARG A 23 -3.35 -13.92 5.48
CA ARG A 23 -3.45 -13.48 6.88
C ARG A 23 -4.87 -13.66 7.41
N VAL A 24 -4.98 -13.89 8.72
CA VAL A 24 -6.26 -13.90 9.45
C VAL A 24 -6.26 -12.81 10.53
N LEU A 25 -7.34 -12.06 10.64
CA LEU A 25 -7.59 -11.12 11.74
C LEU A 25 -8.77 -11.60 12.56
N VAL A 26 -8.65 -11.51 13.88
CA VAL A 26 -9.69 -11.93 14.83
C VAL A 26 -10.02 -10.83 15.81
N ASP A 27 -11.29 -10.76 16.23
CA ASP A 27 -11.71 -9.87 17.31
C ASP A 27 -11.25 -10.45 18.66
N ARG A 28 -10.40 -9.70 19.36
CA ARG A 28 -9.89 -10.08 20.68
C ARG A 28 -10.98 -10.27 21.75
N ALA A 29 -12.18 -9.75 21.53
CA ALA A 29 -13.30 -9.84 22.45
C ALA A 29 -14.04 -11.20 22.38
N HIS A 30 -13.71 -12.03 21.39
CA HIS A 30 -14.36 -13.32 21.16
C HIS A 30 -13.38 -14.48 21.36
N ASP A 31 -13.94 -15.64 21.75
CA ASP A 31 -13.15 -16.88 21.76
C ASP A 31 -12.91 -17.36 20.33
N THR A 32 -11.64 -17.42 19.96
CA THR A 32 -11.16 -17.84 18.63
C THR A 32 -10.10 -18.94 18.73
N SER A 33 -10.13 -19.71 19.84
CA SER A 33 -9.09 -20.72 20.14
C SER A 33 -8.98 -21.78 19.05
N GLU A 34 -10.10 -22.27 18.54
CA GLU A 34 -10.12 -23.25 17.45
C GLU A 34 -9.57 -22.69 16.14
N LEU A 35 -9.94 -21.45 15.78
CA LEU A 35 -9.40 -20.77 14.61
C LEU A 35 -7.88 -20.55 14.72
N ARG A 36 -7.37 -20.23 15.93
CA ARG A 36 -5.92 -20.09 16.16
C ARG A 36 -5.19 -21.38 15.90
N ALA A 37 -5.70 -22.49 16.39
CA ALA A 37 -5.10 -23.80 16.17
C ALA A 37 -5.09 -24.18 14.67
N LEU A 38 -6.13 -23.84 13.92
CA LEU A 38 -6.18 -24.05 12.47
C LEU A 38 -5.17 -23.15 11.73
N CYS A 39 -5.04 -21.90 12.11
CA CYS A 39 -4.05 -20.98 11.51
C CYS A 39 -2.63 -21.47 11.78
N GLU A 40 -2.31 -21.92 13.01
CA GLU A 40 -1.01 -22.47 13.37
C GLU A 40 -0.70 -23.73 12.56
N ALA A 41 -1.65 -24.63 12.42
CA ALA A 41 -1.50 -25.86 11.63
C ALA A 41 -1.29 -25.59 10.13
N ALA A 42 -1.86 -24.52 9.61
CA ALA A 42 -1.76 -24.10 8.22
C ALA A 42 -0.62 -23.10 7.93
N ASP A 43 0.18 -22.73 8.94
CA ASP A 43 1.23 -21.68 8.86
C ASP A 43 0.70 -20.34 8.34
N VAL A 44 -0.52 -19.97 8.74
CA VAL A 44 -1.17 -18.71 8.36
C VAL A 44 -1.04 -17.70 9.50
N PRO A 45 -0.45 -16.51 9.24
CA PRO A 45 -0.32 -15.46 10.25
C PRO A 45 -1.69 -15.02 10.81
N LEU A 46 -1.81 -14.94 12.14
CA LEU A 46 -3.02 -14.48 12.82
C LEU A 46 -2.73 -13.24 13.66
N GLU A 47 -3.53 -12.20 13.46
CA GLU A 47 -3.47 -10.96 14.23
C GLU A 47 -4.76 -10.68 14.99
N GLU A 48 -4.62 -9.99 16.13
CA GLU A 48 -5.78 -9.51 16.89
C GLU A 48 -6.11 -8.06 16.54
N GLY A 49 -7.40 -7.80 16.43
CA GLY A 49 -7.95 -6.46 16.31
C GLY A 49 -9.01 -6.19 17.38
N SER A 50 -9.52 -4.97 17.43
CA SER A 50 -10.76 -4.65 18.13
C SER A 50 -11.96 -4.90 17.23
N THR A 51 -13.16 -5.07 17.81
CA THR A 51 -14.43 -5.13 17.06
C THR A 51 -14.56 -4.00 16.04
N ASN A 52 -14.14 -2.79 16.43
CA ASN A 52 -14.18 -1.61 15.56
C ASN A 52 -13.13 -1.67 14.43
N ASP A 53 -11.97 -2.29 14.66
CA ASP A 53 -10.98 -2.51 13.61
C ASP A 53 -11.53 -3.49 12.56
N LEU A 54 -12.07 -4.63 13.00
CA LEU A 54 -12.63 -5.62 12.07
C LEU A 54 -13.83 -5.07 11.31
N TRP A 55 -14.71 -4.31 11.97
CA TRP A 55 -15.83 -3.64 11.30
C TRP A 55 -15.38 -2.71 10.17
N ARG A 56 -14.29 -1.95 10.38
CA ARG A 56 -13.75 -1.03 9.36
C ARG A 56 -13.04 -1.75 8.21
N MET A 57 -12.50 -2.91 8.49
CA MET A 57 -11.67 -3.68 7.55
C MET A 57 -12.49 -4.68 6.73
N SER A 58 -13.61 -5.15 7.28
CA SER A 58 -14.49 -6.12 6.61
C SER A 58 -15.34 -5.46 5.53
N ALA A 59 -15.44 -6.09 4.38
CA ALA A 59 -16.35 -5.68 3.32
C ALA A 59 -17.83 -5.79 3.74
N ASP A 60 -18.13 -6.73 4.64
CA ASP A 60 -19.49 -7.05 5.09
C ASP A 60 -19.84 -6.46 6.46
N GLY A 61 -19.02 -5.57 7.01
CA GLY A 61 -19.27 -4.94 8.31
C GLY A 61 -18.72 -5.72 9.50
N ALA A 62 -19.48 -5.79 10.61
CA ALA A 62 -18.99 -6.39 11.85
C ALA A 62 -18.77 -7.91 11.72
N GLN A 63 -17.53 -8.35 11.92
CA GLN A 63 -17.13 -9.75 11.85
C GLN A 63 -16.29 -10.13 13.07
N VAL A 64 -16.36 -11.40 13.48
CA VAL A 64 -15.48 -11.97 14.51
C VAL A 64 -14.12 -12.34 13.94
N ALA A 65 -14.10 -12.77 12.68
CA ALA A 65 -12.89 -13.10 11.96
C ALA A 65 -12.95 -12.63 10.50
N LEU A 66 -11.79 -12.31 9.95
CA LEU A 66 -11.58 -11.88 8.58
C LEU A 66 -10.28 -12.48 8.07
N ALA A 67 -10.30 -13.15 6.92
CA ALA A 67 -9.08 -13.60 6.24
C ALA A 67 -8.85 -12.85 4.94
N LEU A 68 -7.59 -12.62 4.60
CA LEU A 68 -7.13 -12.00 3.37
C LEU A 68 -6.54 -13.04 2.44
N THR A 69 -6.78 -12.89 1.14
CA THR A 69 -6.29 -13.80 0.10
C THR A 69 -5.73 -13.04 -1.09
N GLY A 70 -4.76 -13.65 -1.78
CA GLY A 70 -4.29 -13.21 -3.10
C GLY A 70 -3.37 -12.00 -3.10
N ARG A 71 -2.85 -11.62 -1.93
CA ARG A 71 -1.79 -10.61 -1.79
C ARG A 71 -0.84 -11.00 -0.67
N PRO A 72 0.26 -11.73 -0.96
CA PRO A 72 1.27 -12.08 0.03
C PRO A 72 1.79 -10.83 0.75
N GLN A 73 1.99 -10.96 2.06
CA GLN A 73 2.57 -9.88 2.87
C GLN A 73 4.09 -10.03 2.89
N HIS A 74 4.79 -9.06 2.32
CA HIS A 74 6.25 -8.99 2.36
C HIS A 74 6.69 -8.14 3.54
N GLU A 75 7.68 -8.60 4.30
CA GLU A 75 8.12 -7.93 5.53
C GLU A 75 9.35 -7.04 5.30
N THR A 76 10.15 -7.34 4.29
CA THR A 76 11.39 -6.60 4.02
C THR A 76 11.32 -5.81 2.72
N LEU A 77 12.16 -4.78 2.61
CA LEU A 77 12.32 -4.00 1.39
C LEU A 77 12.72 -4.88 0.21
N ASP A 78 13.67 -5.80 0.43
CA ASP A 78 14.17 -6.68 -0.61
C ASP A 78 13.07 -7.60 -1.16
N ASP A 79 12.28 -8.22 -0.29
CA ASP A 79 11.14 -9.06 -0.70
C ASP A 79 10.13 -8.29 -1.53
N VAL A 80 9.81 -7.05 -1.10
CA VAL A 80 8.87 -6.16 -1.82
C VAL A 80 9.42 -5.83 -3.22
N MET A 81 10.67 -5.41 -3.32
CA MET A 81 11.26 -5.02 -4.60
C MET A 81 11.46 -6.22 -5.52
N LYS A 82 11.85 -7.37 -4.98
CA LYS A 82 11.98 -8.63 -5.72
C LYS A 82 10.64 -9.12 -6.26
N ALA A 83 9.57 -9.02 -5.48
CA ALA A 83 8.22 -9.34 -5.93
C ALA A 83 7.74 -8.39 -7.03
N GLY A 84 8.16 -7.14 -6.98
CA GLY A 84 7.81 -6.11 -7.96
C GLY A 84 6.34 -5.68 -7.88
N GLY A 85 5.77 -5.31 -9.03
CA GLY A 85 4.40 -4.83 -9.12
C GLY A 85 4.29 -3.32 -9.02
N CYS A 86 3.24 -2.80 -8.38
CA CYS A 86 3.01 -1.37 -8.15
C CYS A 86 3.39 -1.00 -6.72
N ILE A 87 4.54 -0.40 -6.56
CA ILE A 87 5.05 0.03 -5.26
C ILE A 87 4.96 1.56 -5.20
N TRP A 88 4.55 2.10 -4.05
CA TRP A 88 4.55 3.54 -3.81
C TRP A 88 5.72 3.95 -2.95
N PHE A 89 6.36 5.05 -3.31
CA PHE A 89 7.34 5.73 -2.48
C PHE A 89 6.87 7.15 -2.16
N PHE A 90 6.62 7.43 -0.89
CA PHE A 90 6.31 8.77 -0.41
C PHE A 90 7.58 9.40 0.16
N ASP A 91 8.26 10.20 -0.69
CA ASP A 91 9.57 10.79 -0.41
C ASP A 91 9.44 12.03 0.47
N GLY A 92 9.84 11.91 1.73
CA GLY A 92 9.89 13.03 2.68
C GLY A 92 8.52 13.56 3.14
N VAL A 93 7.42 12.83 2.93
CA VAL A 93 6.07 13.32 3.26
C VAL A 93 5.92 13.63 4.74
N GLU A 94 5.63 14.91 5.05
CA GLU A 94 5.66 15.43 6.41
C GLU A 94 4.33 15.20 7.15
N TYR A 95 3.20 15.46 6.52
CA TYR A 95 1.89 15.44 7.19
C TYR A 95 1.32 14.04 7.33
N SER A 96 1.26 13.57 8.58
CA SER A 96 0.80 12.22 8.91
C SER A 96 -0.61 11.89 8.41
N THR A 97 -1.50 12.88 8.35
CA THR A 97 -2.86 12.71 7.82
C THR A 97 -2.84 12.47 6.31
N ASN A 98 -2.05 13.26 5.55
CA ASN A 98 -1.89 13.08 4.11
C ASN A 98 -1.29 11.71 3.82
N LEU A 99 -0.25 11.33 4.55
CA LEU A 99 0.39 10.02 4.43
C LEU A 99 -0.59 8.87 4.68
N GLY A 100 -1.44 8.99 5.71
CA GLY A 100 -2.47 7.98 5.97
C GLY A 100 -3.48 7.85 4.83
N PHE A 101 -3.96 8.96 4.27
CA PHE A 101 -4.85 8.94 3.10
C PHE A 101 -4.16 8.39 1.85
N ALA A 102 -2.88 8.72 1.64
CA ALA A 102 -2.09 8.21 0.54
C ALA A 102 -1.90 6.68 0.62
N ILE A 103 -1.57 6.14 1.80
CA ILE A 103 -1.47 4.70 2.04
C ILE A 103 -2.81 4.00 1.75
N ARG A 104 -3.93 4.58 2.20
CA ARG A 104 -5.25 4.04 1.90
C ARG A 104 -5.53 4.03 0.40
N THR A 105 -5.21 5.11 -0.30
CA THR A 105 -5.41 5.21 -1.75
C THR A 105 -4.55 4.20 -2.50
N ALA A 106 -3.29 4.03 -2.11
CA ALA A 106 -2.40 3.01 -2.66
C ALA A 106 -2.99 1.61 -2.49
N GLU A 107 -3.44 1.26 -1.28
CA GLU A 107 -4.04 -0.04 -1.00
C GLU A 107 -5.30 -0.29 -1.84
N VAL A 108 -6.26 0.62 -1.83
CA VAL A 108 -7.54 0.51 -2.57
C VAL A 108 -7.30 0.40 -4.09
N SER A 109 -6.28 1.05 -4.61
CA SER A 109 -5.90 0.98 -6.04
C SER A 109 -5.11 -0.30 -6.41
N GLY A 110 -4.88 -1.19 -5.44
CA GLY A 110 -4.22 -2.47 -5.68
C GLY A 110 -2.71 -2.38 -5.77
N ALA A 111 -2.09 -1.43 -5.08
CA ALA A 111 -0.65 -1.39 -4.92
C ALA A 111 -0.14 -2.60 -4.12
N ASP A 112 1.08 -3.02 -4.39
CA ASP A 112 1.68 -4.20 -3.77
C ASP A 112 2.43 -3.84 -2.47
N ALA A 113 2.96 -2.61 -2.36
CA ALA A 113 3.58 -2.10 -1.14
C ALA A 113 3.66 -0.56 -1.12
N VAL A 114 3.97 -0.02 0.06
CA VAL A 114 4.34 1.38 0.29
C VAL A 114 5.69 1.42 0.99
N VAL A 115 6.60 2.25 0.50
CA VAL A 115 7.90 2.51 1.13
C VAL A 115 8.01 3.99 1.53
N LEU A 116 8.64 4.26 2.66
CA LEU A 116 8.70 5.57 3.30
C LEU A 116 10.11 5.83 3.81
N ASN A 117 10.64 7.02 3.54
CA ASN A 117 11.95 7.46 4.04
C ASN A 117 11.86 8.46 5.20
N VAL A 118 10.72 8.50 5.90
CA VAL A 118 10.47 9.44 7.00
C VAL A 118 10.51 8.73 8.36
N SER A 119 11.05 9.42 9.36
CA SER A 119 10.91 8.98 10.74
C SER A 119 9.63 9.56 11.33
N LYS A 120 8.81 8.71 11.92
CA LYS A 120 7.53 9.10 12.55
C LYS A 120 7.48 8.62 13.99
N THR A 121 7.07 9.52 14.89
CA THR A 121 6.82 9.21 16.28
C THR A 121 5.67 8.21 16.44
N HIS A 122 5.53 7.64 17.63
CA HIS A 122 4.43 6.72 17.92
C HIS A 122 3.04 7.38 17.72
N GLU A 123 2.89 8.66 18.09
CA GLU A 123 1.65 9.41 17.92
C GLU A 123 1.35 9.70 16.45
N GLU A 124 2.34 10.10 15.67
CA GLU A 124 2.22 10.27 14.22
C GLU A 124 1.83 8.96 13.53
N ARG A 125 2.46 7.84 13.89
CA ARG A 125 2.11 6.50 13.38
C ARG A 125 0.67 6.13 13.73
N ARG A 126 0.19 6.52 14.93
CA ARG A 126 -1.21 6.32 15.32
C ARG A 126 -2.16 7.15 14.44
N THR A 127 -1.77 8.39 14.12
CA THR A 127 -2.52 9.27 13.22
C THR A 127 -2.57 8.70 11.80
N ILE A 128 -1.44 8.24 11.26
CA ILE A 128 -1.34 7.56 9.96
C ILE A 128 -2.29 6.35 9.91
N ARG A 129 -2.21 5.46 10.91
CA ARG A 129 -3.07 4.27 10.99
C ARG A 129 -4.56 4.59 11.05
N ARG A 130 -4.93 5.68 11.75
CA ARG A 130 -6.33 6.12 11.81
C ARG A 130 -6.79 6.70 10.46
N ALA A 131 -5.99 7.55 9.82
CA ALA A 131 -6.31 8.18 8.55
C ALA A 131 -6.33 7.14 7.40
N SER A 132 -5.46 6.13 7.43
CA SER A 132 -5.45 5.05 6.46
C SER A 132 -6.61 4.05 6.61
N MET A 133 -7.46 4.18 7.64
CA MET A 133 -8.49 3.19 7.97
C MET A 133 -7.91 1.78 8.17
N ARG A 134 -6.70 1.69 8.68
CA ARG A 134 -5.93 0.45 8.89
C ARG A 134 -5.51 -0.26 7.60
N ALA A 135 -5.40 0.47 6.50
CA ALA A 135 -4.87 -0.08 5.24
C ALA A 135 -3.45 -0.66 5.41
N ASP A 136 -2.69 -0.18 6.40
CA ASP A 136 -1.39 -0.72 6.82
C ASP A 136 -1.41 -2.21 7.24
N ARG A 137 -2.58 -2.80 7.43
CA ARG A 137 -2.77 -4.23 7.67
C ARG A 137 -3.04 -5.04 6.39
N PHE A 138 -3.33 -4.37 5.29
CA PHE A 138 -3.64 -5.00 4.02
C PHE A 138 -2.49 -4.90 3.01
N ILE A 139 -1.55 -3.99 3.26
CA ILE A 139 -0.42 -3.72 2.38
C ILE A 139 0.85 -3.52 3.22
N PRO A 140 2.02 -4.06 2.81
CA PRO A 140 3.29 -3.77 3.46
C PRO A 140 3.59 -2.27 3.46
N VAL A 141 3.96 -1.72 4.63
CA VAL A 141 4.41 -0.33 4.78
C VAL A 141 5.80 -0.34 5.39
N ILE A 142 6.81 -0.18 4.55
CA ILE A 142 8.23 -0.30 4.91
C ILE A 142 8.82 1.07 5.17
N TYR A 143 9.43 1.26 6.33
CA TYR A 143 10.18 2.48 6.70
C TYR A 143 11.67 2.22 6.53
N THR A 144 12.35 3.01 5.69
CA THR A 144 13.79 2.84 5.40
C THR A 144 14.39 4.14 4.90
N THR A 145 15.62 4.12 4.36
CA THR A 145 16.29 5.33 3.82
C THR A 145 16.10 5.43 2.31
N THR A 146 16.24 6.64 1.77
CA THR A 146 16.22 6.90 0.32
C THR A 146 17.26 6.06 -0.40
N GLU A 147 18.48 6.00 0.14
CA GLU A 147 19.60 5.26 -0.44
C GLU A 147 19.25 3.76 -0.57
N ALA A 148 18.67 3.17 0.48
CA ALA A 148 18.27 1.77 0.47
C ALA A 148 17.16 1.51 -0.55
N ILE A 149 16.17 2.41 -0.66
CA ILE A 149 15.08 2.30 -1.64
C ILE A 149 15.64 2.35 -3.05
N LEU A 150 16.47 3.33 -3.38
CA LEU A 150 17.05 3.50 -4.72
C LEU A 150 17.98 2.34 -5.10
N ALA A 151 18.82 1.88 -4.15
CA ALA A 151 19.71 0.74 -4.38
C ALA A 151 18.90 -0.54 -4.67
N SER A 152 17.91 -0.85 -3.86
CA SER A 152 17.06 -2.04 -4.05
C SER A 152 16.21 -1.96 -5.32
N ALA A 153 15.65 -0.78 -5.64
CA ALA A 153 14.91 -0.58 -6.89
C ALA A 153 15.80 -0.82 -8.13
N LYS A 154 17.03 -0.33 -8.10
CA LYS A 154 18.02 -0.54 -9.17
C LYS A 154 18.41 -2.02 -9.30
N GLU A 155 18.67 -2.70 -8.19
CA GLU A 155 19.05 -4.12 -8.14
C GLU A 155 17.98 -5.01 -8.77
N HIS A 156 16.70 -4.73 -8.46
CA HIS A 156 15.56 -5.51 -8.95
C HIS A 156 14.95 -4.98 -10.26
N GLY A 157 15.56 -3.97 -10.89
CA GLY A 157 15.11 -3.43 -12.18
C GLY A 157 13.72 -2.77 -12.11
N ILE A 158 13.38 -2.14 -10.98
CA ILE A 158 12.12 -1.42 -10.80
C ILE A 158 12.21 -0.06 -11.49
N GLN A 159 11.24 0.26 -12.32
CA GLN A 159 11.14 1.56 -12.99
C GLN A 159 10.67 2.64 -12.00
N LEU A 160 11.44 3.71 -11.84
CA LEU A 160 11.03 4.86 -11.04
C LEU A 160 10.22 5.84 -11.88
N VAL A 161 8.94 6.00 -11.56
CA VAL A 161 8.06 7.01 -12.16
C VAL A 161 7.76 8.07 -11.11
N VAL A 162 8.33 9.24 -11.32
CA VAL A 162 8.29 10.36 -10.37
C VAL A 162 7.22 11.36 -10.80
N ALA A 163 6.33 11.74 -9.89
CA ALA A 163 5.36 12.81 -10.12
C ALA A 163 5.89 14.15 -9.61
N GLU A 164 6.24 15.03 -10.54
CA GLU A 164 6.79 16.36 -10.27
C GLU A 164 6.40 17.37 -11.35
N ASP A 165 6.45 18.65 -11.04
CA ASP A 165 6.03 19.73 -11.95
C ASP A 165 6.98 19.94 -13.13
N VAL A 166 8.22 19.49 -13.01
CA VAL A 166 9.24 19.49 -14.08
C VAL A 166 9.01 18.44 -15.15
N GLY A 167 8.05 17.53 -14.96
CA GLY A 167 7.67 16.54 -15.96
C GLY A 167 7.04 17.15 -17.20
N GLU A 168 7.31 16.56 -18.35
CA GLU A 168 6.76 17.03 -19.64
C GLU A 168 5.52 16.23 -20.06
N LYS A 169 5.32 15.02 -19.53
CA LYS A 169 4.25 14.09 -19.88
C LYS A 169 3.22 13.97 -18.77
N GLY A 170 1.99 13.64 -19.16
CA GLY A 170 0.97 13.23 -18.20
C GLY A 170 1.17 11.78 -17.72
N PRO A 171 0.57 11.38 -16.59
CA PRO A 171 0.69 10.01 -16.09
C PRO A 171 0.08 8.96 -17.05
N TRP A 172 -0.82 9.37 -17.93
CA TRP A 172 -1.42 8.52 -18.97
C TRP A 172 -0.48 8.22 -20.14
N ASP A 173 0.63 8.96 -20.28
CA ASP A 173 1.65 8.77 -21.31
C ASP A 173 2.83 7.91 -20.81
N ALA A 174 2.85 7.58 -19.51
CA ALA A 174 3.82 6.68 -18.91
C ALA A 174 3.29 5.24 -18.82
N ASP A 175 4.16 4.24 -18.93
CA ASP A 175 3.77 2.83 -18.69
C ASP A 175 3.80 2.52 -17.18
N LEU A 176 2.63 2.44 -16.58
CA LEU A 176 2.44 2.12 -15.16
C LEU A 176 2.05 0.65 -14.93
N THR A 177 2.23 -0.22 -15.90
CA THR A 177 1.77 -1.61 -15.86
C THR A 177 2.83 -2.62 -15.41
N GLY A 178 4.10 -2.27 -15.53
CA GLY A 178 5.24 -3.12 -15.15
C GLY A 178 5.56 -3.09 -13.65
N ASN A 179 6.80 -3.45 -13.33
CA ASN A 179 7.35 -3.27 -11.99
C ASN A 179 7.74 -1.80 -11.82
N VAL A 180 6.90 -1.05 -11.13
CA VAL A 180 7.05 0.41 -10.98
C VAL A 180 7.09 0.83 -9.53
N LEU A 181 7.96 1.80 -9.25
CA LEU A 181 7.99 2.59 -8.03
C LEU A 181 7.41 3.97 -8.35
N LEU A 182 6.15 4.19 -7.97
CA LEU A 182 5.47 5.48 -8.12
C LEU A 182 5.89 6.40 -6.99
N VAL A 183 6.50 7.52 -7.33
CA VAL A 183 7.07 8.45 -6.35
C VAL A 183 6.30 9.76 -6.31
N VAL A 184 5.93 10.18 -5.09
CA VAL A 184 5.37 11.50 -4.80
C VAL A 184 6.17 12.11 -3.66
N GLY A 185 6.58 13.35 -3.82
CA GLY A 185 7.41 14.08 -2.88
C GLY A 185 6.67 14.75 -1.73
N ALA A 186 7.45 15.38 -0.86
CA ALA A 186 6.96 16.17 0.28
C ALA A 186 6.14 17.37 -0.17
N GLU A 187 5.22 17.82 0.70
CA GLU A 187 4.27 18.89 0.42
C GLU A 187 4.93 20.25 0.16
N ARG A 188 6.15 20.47 0.68
CA ARG A 188 6.86 21.76 0.57
C ARG A 188 8.02 21.72 -0.43
N ASN A 189 8.75 20.62 -0.43
CA ASN A 189 10.02 20.54 -1.15
C ASN A 189 9.95 19.62 -2.38
N GLY A 190 8.78 19.00 -2.63
CA GLY A 190 8.65 18.04 -3.71
C GLY A 190 9.50 16.79 -3.50
N VAL A 191 9.89 16.18 -4.59
CA VAL A 191 10.75 14.99 -4.61
C VAL A 191 12.21 15.41 -4.42
N SER A 192 12.95 14.64 -3.60
CA SER A 192 14.36 14.92 -3.32
C SER A 192 15.25 14.74 -4.56
N ALA A 193 16.34 15.51 -4.65
CA ALA A 193 17.23 15.50 -5.81
C ALA A 193 17.77 14.10 -6.15
N PRO A 194 18.24 13.25 -5.19
CA PRO A 194 18.68 11.91 -5.51
C PRO A 194 17.62 11.01 -6.14
N VAL A 195 16.35 11.19 -5.74
CA VAL A 195 15.21 10.42 -6.29
C VAL A 195 14.89 10.91 -7.69
N LEU A 196 14.89 12.23 -7.90
CA LEU A 196 14.63 12.82 -9.21
C LEU A 196 15.72 12.46 -10.23
N GLU A 197 17.00 12.46 -9.81
CA GLU A 197 18.14 12.01 -10.64
C GLU A 197 18.08 10.52 -11.02
N ALA A 198 17.50 9.69 -10.15
CA ALA A 198 17.33 8.26 -10.39
C ALA A 198 16.05 7.94 -11.19
N ALA A 199 15.21 8.92 -11.48
CA ALA A 199 13.94 8.72 -12.16
C ALA A 199 14.14 8.10 -13.55
N SER A 200 13.40 7.05 -13.85
CA SER A 200 13.29 6.50 -15.21
C SER A 200 12.38 7.38 -16.07
N GLU A 201 11.39 7.99 -15.44
CA GLU A 201 10.43 8.88 -16.09
C GLU A 201 9.86 9.88 -15.06
N VAL A 202 9.66 11.12 -15.49
CA VAL A 202 9.01 12.17 -14.69
C VAL A 202 7.69 12.56 -15.35
N VAL A 203 6.61 12.45 -14.59
CA VAL A 203 5.27 12.78 -15.05
C VAL A 203 4.73 14.00 -14.29
N ARG A 204 3.91 14.81 -14.96
CA ARG A 204 3.28 16.00 -14.40
C ARG A 204 1.77 15.90 -14.48
N LEU A 205 1.09 16.22 -13.40
CA LEU A 205 -0.35 16.47 -13.44
C LEU A 205 -0.61 17.85 -14.05
N PRO A 206 -1.52 17.99 -15.04
CA PRO A 206 -1.82 19.27 -15.63
C PRO A 206 -2.46 20.19 -14.60
N MET A 207 -2.04 21.43 -14.60
CA MET A 207 -2.56 22.50 -13.73
C MET A 207 -2.82 23.74 -14.59
N ASP A 208 -3.98 24.36 -14.42
CA ASP A 208 -4.40 25.56 -15.13
C ASP A 208 -4.88 26.65 -14.16
N GLY A 209 -4.54 26.52 -12.89
CA GLY A 209 -4.88 27.46 -11.83
C GLY A 209 -3.68 28.30 -11.36
N PHE A 210 -3.94 29.26 -10.47
CA PHE A 210 -2.89 30.11 -9.89
C PHE A 210 -2.15 29.43 -8.73
N VAL A 211 -2.74 28.41 -8.08
CA VAL A 211 -2.07 27.64 -7.04
C VAL A 211 -1.09 26.66 -7.70
N PRO A 212 0.19 26.64 -7.28
CA PRO A 212 1.25 25.96 -8.02
C PRO A 212 1.29 24.44 -7.84
N SER A 213 0.42 23.85 -6.99
CA SER A 213 0.40 22.40 -6.74
C SER A 213 -0.95 21.90 -6.28
N TYR A 214 -1.25 20.66 -6.57
CA TYR A 214 -2.32 19.91 -5.92
C TYR A 214 -1.94 19.52 -4.48
N ASN A 215 -2.94 19.30 -3.63
CA ASN A 215 -2.69 18.57 -2.39
C ASN A 215 -2.12 17.18 -2.72
N LEU A 216 -1.15 16.73 -1.93
CA LEU A 216 -0.46 15.43 -2.11
C LEU A 216 -1.46 14.29 -2.34
N GLN A 217 -2.49 14.18 -1.52
CA GLN A 217 -3.47 13.11 -1.61
C GLN A 217 -4.26 13.14 -2.92
N VAL A 218 -4.49 14.32 -3.50
CA VAL A 218 -5.15 14.46 -4.82
C VAL A 218 -4.23 13.94 -5.92
N ALA A 219 -2.95 14.30 -5.90
CA ALA A 219 -1.96 13.80 -6.85
C ALA A 219 -1.85 12.27 -6.78
N VAL A 220 -1.73 11.72 -5.57
CA VAL A 220 -1.71 10.27 -5.34
C VAL A 220 -2.98 9.60 -5.89
N SER A 221 -4.17 10.20 -5.70
CA SER A 221 -5.42 9.62 -6.18
C SER A 221 -5.49 9.55 -7.72
N VAL A 222 -5.05 10.59 -8.41
CA VAL A 222 -5.03 10.61 -9.88
C VAL A 222 -4.07 9.54 -10.42
N LEU A 223 -2.85 9.48 -9.91
CA LEU A 223 -1.86 8.49 -10.30
C LEU A 223 -2.31 7.06 -10.00
N ALA A 224 -2.90 6.83 -8.84
CA ALA A 224 -3.37 5.53 -8.40
C ALA A 224 -4.48 4.98 -9.30
N VAL A 225 -5.46 5.82 -9.65
CA VAL A 225 -6.55 5.43 -10.55
C VAL A 225 -6.03 5.17 -11.96
N GLU A 226 -5.08 5.99 -12.44
CA GLU A 226 -4.47 5.77 -13.75
C GLU A 226 -3.66 4.46 -13.80
N ALA A 227 -2.81 4.20 -12.81
CA ALA A 227 -2.07 2.95 -12.70
C ALA A 227 -3.01 1.73 -12.66
N LEU A 228 -4.07 1.80 -11.88
CA LEU A 228 -5.09 0.76 -11.82
C LEU A 228 -5.77 0.57 -13.17
N ARG A 229 -6.19 1.65 -13.85
CA ARG A 229 -6.83 1.60 -15.17
C ARG A 229 -5.93 0.90 -16.19
N GLN A 230 -4.65 1.25 -16.27
CA GLN A 230 -3.70 0.63 -17.19
C GLN A 230 -3.52 -0.87 -16.89
N ARG A 231 -3.36 -1.23 -15.62
CA ARG A 231 -3.20 -2.61 -15.15
C ARG A 231 -4.44 -3.48 -15.41
N LEU A 232 -5.65 -2.94 -15.23
CA LEU A 232 -6.90 -3.63 -15.56
C LEU A 232 -7.04 -3.89 -17.06
N ASN A 233 -6.60 -2.97 -17.91
CA ASN A 233 -6.64 -3.15 -19.36
C ASN A 233 -5.67 -4.24 -19.85
N ARG A 234 -4.54 -4.44 -19.17
CA ARG A 234 -3.58 -5.53 -19.49
C ARG A 234 -4.08 -6.92 -19.08
N ARG A 235 -5.02 -7.01 -18.16
CA ARG A 235 -5.59 -8.29 -17.67
C ARG A 235 -6.72 -8.83 -18.56
N LYS A 236 -7.18 -8.03 -19.53
CA LYS A 236 -8.17 -8.42 -20.56
C LYS A 236 -7.47 -9.04 -21.76
#